data_46733d27bddfec9dc014e540960a3baa
#
_entry.id   46733d27bddfec9dc014e540960a3baa
#
_cell.length_a   1.000
_cell.length_b   1.000
_cell.length_c   1.000
_cell.angle_alpha   90.00
_cell.angle_beta   90.00
_cell.angle_gamma   90.00
#
_symmetry.space_group_name_H-M   'P 1'
#
loop_
_entity.id
_entity.type
_entity.pdbx_description
1 polymer ?
#
loop_
_entity_poly.entity_id
_entity_poly.type
_entity_poly.pdbx_seq_one_letter_code
_entity_poly.pdbx_strand_id
1 'polypeptide(L)'
;MDRKKIIEILFSTLEYTEEQKDIIIQLEEAKIEWESAKNYFQVVDDPKLVDYAIYSEDQSKARYMYLLLEARRKGITINASYMIEELDAINR
;
A
#
# COMPACT_ATOMS: atom_id res chain seq x y z
N MET A 1 15.79 -2.04 -4.39
CA MET A 1 15.60 -0.63 -4.73
C MET A 1 14.64 0.03 -3.75
N ASP A 2 14.95 1.24 -3.35
CA ASP A 2 14.11 2.00 -2.43
C ASP A 2 12.76 2.32 -3.07
N ARG A 3 11.67 2.16 -2.31
CA ARG A 3 10.31 2.44 -2.80
C ARG A 3 10.14 3.88 -3.24
N LYS A 4 10.73 4.81 -2.50
CA LYS A 4 10.67 6.22 -2.85
C LYS A 4 11.29 6.48 -4.22
N LYS A 5 12.40 5.82 -4.52
CA LYS A 5 13.03 5.93 -5.83
C LYS A 5 12.17 5.35 -6.93
N ILE A 6 11.49 4.25 -6.67
CA ILE A 6 10.58 3.63 -7.64
C ILE A 6 9.46 4.59 -7.99
N ILE A 7 8.85 5.22 -6.98
CA ILE A 7 7.81 6.21 -7.20
C ILE A 7 8.33 7.40 -8.00
N GLU A 8 9.52 7.89 -7.67
CA GLU A 8 10.13 8.99 -8.40
C GLU A 8 10.37 8.64 -9.87
N ILE A 9 10.83 7.42 -10.14
CA ILE A 9 11.03 6.95 -11.50
C ILE A 9 9.71 6.90 -12.26
N LEU A 10 8.65 6.38 -11.64
CA LEU A 10 7.33 6.35 -12.24
C LEU A 10 6.84 7.75 -12.57
N PHE A 11 7.03 8.69 -11.64
CA PHE A 11 6.60 10.08 -11.84
C PHE A 11 7.38 10.77 -12.96
N SER A 12 8.63 10.36 -13.19
CA SER A 12 9.45 10.97 -14.23
C SER A 12 9.20 10.35 -15.60
N THR A 13 8.77 9.09 -15.67
CA THR A 13 8.55 8.41 -16.95
C THR A 13 7.11 8.47 -17.43
N LEU A 14 6.15 8.64 -16.53
CA LEU A 14 4.73 8.68 -16.86
C LEU A 14 4.15 10.01 -16.42
N GLU A 15 3.30 10.58 -17.28
CA GLU A 15 2.66 11.85 -16.98
C GLU A 15 1.42 11.63 -16.13
N TYR A 16 1.51 11.99 -14.83
CA TYR A 16 0.39 11.95 -13.92
C TYR A 16 -0.06 13.35 -13.55
N THR A 17 -1.36 13.48 -13.32
CA THR A 17 -1.89 14.70 -12.73
C THR A 17 -1.47 14.76 -11.26
N GLU A 18 -1.57 15.93 -10.64
CA GLU A 18 -1.26 16.08 -9.22
C GLU A 18 -2.20 15.20 -8.36
N GLU A 19 -3.47 15.12 -8.76
CA GLU A 19 -4.44 14.27 -8.07
C GLU A 19 -4.04 12.80 -8.14
N GLN A 20 -3.60 12.34 -9.32
CA GLN A 20 -3.13 10.96 -9.47
C GLN A 20 -1.88 10.69 -8.64
N LYS A 21 -0.95 11.63 -8.60
CA LYS A 21 0.26 11.48 -7.78
C LYS A 21 -0.07 11.35 -6.31
N ASP A 22 -1.01 12.15 -5.82
CA ASP A 22 -1.45 12.08 -4.43
C ASP A 22 -2.03 10.70 -4.09
N ILE A 23 -2.86 10.18 -5.00
CA ILE A 23 -3.45 8.86 -4.80
C ILE A 23 -2.37 7.77 -4.77
N ILE A 24 -1.39 7.86 -5.66
CA ILE A 24 -0.29 6.89 -5.72
C ILE A 24 0.50 6.92 -4.41
N ILE A 25 0.79 8.10 -3.89
CA ILE A 25 1.52 8.22 -2.63
C ILE A 25 0.72 7.63 -1.48
N GLN A 26 -0.57 7.96 -1.38
CA GLN A 26 -1.43 7.43 -0.34
C GLN A 26 -1.58 5.92 -0.44
N LEU A 27 -1.67 5.41 -1.66
CA LEU A 27 -1.79 3.97 -1.90
C LEU A 27 -0.52 3.24 -1.42
N GLU A 28 0.64 3.79 -1.70
CA GLU A 28 1.90 3.21 -1.26
C GLU A 28 2.01 3.23 0.27
N GLU A 29 1.63 4.33 0.90
CA GLU A 29 1.60 4.42 2.35
C GLU A 29 0.66 3.41 2.98
N ALA A 30 -0.54 3.27 2.41
CA ALA A 30 -1.53 2.33 2.90
C ALA A 30 -1.04 0.89 2.76
N LYS A 31 -0.31 0.61 1.71
CA LYS A 31 0.26 -0.71 1.46
C LYS A 31 1.29 -1.06 2.52
N ILE A 32 2.18 -0.13 2.84
CA ILE A 32 3.18 -0.31 3.88
C ILE A 32 2.52 -0.48 5.24
N GLU A 33 1.50 0.32 5.52
CA GLU A 33 0.75 0.23 6.76
C GLU A 33 0.09 -1.14 6.94
N TRP A 34 -0.53 -1.65 5.87
CA TRP A 34 -1.14 -2.98 5.91
C TRP A 34 -0.09 -4.07 6.12
N GLU A 35 1.06 -3.98 5.45
CA GLU A 35 2.14 -4.95 5.65
C GLU A 35 2.64 -4.94 7.09
N SER A 36 2.80 -3.76 7.67
CA SER A 36 3.19 -3.63 9.07
C SER A 36 2.17 -4.29 10.00
N ALA A 37 0.89 -4.07 9.72
CA ALA A 37 -0.18 -4.67 10.53
C ALA A 37 -0.21 -6.19 10.40
N LYS A 38 0.03 -6.72 9.20
CA LYS A 38 0.12 -8.17 8.98
C LYS A 38 1.30 -8.76 9.76
N ASN A 39 2.44 -8.12 9.71
CA ASN A 39 3.63 -8.58 10.42
C ASN A 39 3.39 -8.57 11.93
N TYR A 40 2.78 -7.52 12.45
CA TYR A 40 2.45 -7.43 13.86
C TYR A 40 1.50 -8.56 14.28
N PHE A 41 0.49 -8.82 13.48
CA PHE A 41 -0.47 -9.90 13.75
C PHE A 41 0.23 -11.26 13.86
N GLN A 42 1.25 -11.50 13.05
CA GLN A 42 1.97 -12.75 13.03
C GLN A 42 2.87 -12.96 14.25
N VAL A 43 3.30 -11.89 14.90
CA VAL A 43 4.26 -11.98 15.99
C VAL A 43 3.65 -11.65 17.37
N VAL A 44 2.44 -11.09 17.40
CA VAL A 44 1.80 -10.74 18.66
C VAL A 44 1.44 -12.01 19.42
N ASP A 45 1.84 -12.09 20.69
CA ASP A 45 1.58 -13.25 21.54
C ASP A 45 0.80 -12.89 22.79
N ASP A 46 0.63 -11.63 23.11
CA ASP A 46 -0.15 -11.18 24.26
C ASP A 46 -1.65 -11.26 23.91
N PRO A 47 -2.42 -12.10 24.60
CA PRO A 47 -3.86 -12.22 24.31
C PRO A 47 -4.62 -10.91 24.37
N LYS A 48 -4.13 -9.95 25.16
CA LYS A 48 -4.78 -8.64 25.28
C LYS A 48 -4.60 -7.79 24.02
N LEU A 49 -3.60 -8.11 23.21
CA LEU A 49 -3.29 -7.37 22.01
C LEU A 49 -3.77 -8.04 20.72
N VAL A 50 -4.29 -9.27 20.83
CA VAL A 50 -4.72 -10.02 19.65
C VAL A 50 -5.87 -9.30 18.94
N ASP A 51 -6.87 -8.83 19.69
CA ASP A 51 -7.99 -8.10 19.09
C ASP A 51 -7.52 -6.82 18.40
N TYR A 52 -6.61 -6.10 19.03
CA TYR A 52 -6.03 -4.90 18.43
C TYR A 52 -5.31 -5.24 17.12
N ALA A 53 -4.56 -6.33 17.10
CA ALA A 53 -3.83 -6.76 15.91
C ALA A 53 -4.81 -7.09 14.76
N ILE A 54 -5.89 -7.79 15.07
CA ILE A 54 -6.92 -8.13 14.10
C ILE A 54 -7.55 -6.87 13.50
N TYR A 55 -7.97 -5.94 14.36
CA TYR A 55 -8.58 -4.69 13.89
C TYR A 55 -7.62 -3.84 13.10
N SER A 56 -6.35 -3.80 13.50
CA SER A 56 -5.34 -3.04 12.78
C SER A 56 -5.15 -3.58 11.37
N GLU A 57 -5.09 -4.89 11.21
CA GLU A 57 -4.97 -5.49 9.89
C GLU A 57 -6.21 -5.22 9.04
N ASP A 58 -7.40 -5.41 9.61
CA ASP A 58 -8.64 -5.19 8.89
C ASP A 58 -8.79 -3.74 8.42
N GLN A 59 -8.48 -2.78 9.30
CA GLN A 59 -8.56 -1.37 8.95
C GLN A 59 -7.56 -0.99 7.86
N SER A 60 -6.33 -1.46 8.01
CA SER A 60 -5.27 -1.16 7.03
C SER A 60 -5.61 -1.75 5.66
N LYS A 61 -6.11 -2.97 5.64
CA LYS A 61 -6.54 -3.62 4.42
C LYS A 61 -7.69 -2.85 3.75
N ALA A 62 -8.68 -2.45 4.54
CA ALA A 62 -9.83 -1.71 4.02
C ALA A 62 -9.41 -0.38 3.39
N ARG A 63 -8.48 0.33 4.04
CA ARG A 63 -7.96 1.58 3.49
C ARG A 63 -7.22 1.36 2.19
N TYR A 64 -6.38 0.33 2.14
CA TYR A 64 -5.64 -0.02 0.93
C TYR A 64 -6.60 -0.34 -0.22
N MET A 65 -7.62 -1.17 0.04
CA MET A 65 -8.59 -1.55 -0.98
C MET A 65 -9.39 -0.36 -1.48
N TYR A 66 -9.77 0.55 -0.58
CA TYR A 66 -10.47 1.77 -0.97
C TYR A 66 -9.60 2.60 -1.91
N LEU A 67 -8.34 2.81 -1.55
CA LEU A 67 -7.42 3.61 -2.35
C LEU A 67 -7.12 2.95 -3.69
N LEU A 68 -7.06 1.61 -3.72
CA LEU A 68 -6.86 0.88 -4.96
C LEU A 68 -8.02 1.12 -5.93
N LEU A 69 -9.25 1.10 -5.42
CA LEU A 69 -10.43 1.39 -6.24
C LEU A 69 -10.44 2.85 -6.71
N GLU A 70 -10.03 3.78 -5.84
CA GLU A 70 -9.91 5.18 -6.23
C GLU A 70 -8.87 5.36 -7.32
N ALA A 71 -7.75 4.65 -7.23
CA ALA A 71 -6.71 4.71 -8.25
C ALA A 71 -7.26 4.25 -9.60
N ARG A 72 -8.03 3.16 -9.60
CA ARG A 72 -8.66 2.66 -10.82
C ARG A 72 -9.64 3.67 -11.40
N ARG A 73 -10.45 4.30 -10.56
CA ARG A 73 -11.39 5.32 -11.00
C ARG A 73 -10.68 6.50 -11.66
N LYS A 74 -9.48 6.80 -11.22
CA LYS A 74 -8.68 7.90 -11.75
C LYS A 74 -7.77 7.49 -12.91
N GLY A 75 -7.90 6.26 -13.39
CA GLY A 75 -7.15 5.79 -14.55
C GLY A 75 -5.74 5.29 -14.25
N ILE A 76 -5.45 4.97 -13.00
CA ILE A 76 -4.12 4.49 -12.61
C ILE A 76 -4.14 2.96 -12.56
N THR A 77 -4.18 2.30 -13.71
CA THR A 77 -4.32 0.84 -13.75
C THR A 77 -2.99 0.10 -13.75
N ILE A 78 -2.05 0.53 -14.56
CA ILE A 78 -0.75 -0.14 -14.71
C ILE A 78 0.04 -0.06 -13.41
N ASN A 79 -0.06 1.08 -12.73
CA ASN A 79 0.74 1.34 -11.53
C ASN A 79 0.28 0.54 -10.34
N ALA A 80 -1.01 0.24 -10.23
CA ALA A 80 -1.51 -0.62 -9.17
C ALA A 80 -0.88 -2.00 -9.27
N SER A 81 -0.83 -2.57 -10.47
CA SER A 81 -0.20 -3.88 -10.69
C SER A 81 1.28 -3.84 -10.35
N TYR A 82 1.97 -2.79 -10.80
CA TYR A 82 3.39 -2.63 -10.53
C TYR A 82 3.68 -2.53 -9.04
N MET A 83 2.88 -1.76 -8.32
CA MET A 83 3.04 -1.62 -6.86
C MET A 83 2.82 -2.93 -6.14
N ILE A 84 1.84 -3.71 -6.56
CA ILE A 84 1.59 -5.03 -5.99
C ILE A 84 2.77 -5.95 -6.20
N GLU A 85 3.33 -5.98 -7.41
CA GLU A 85 4.50 -6.80 -7.72
C GLU A 85 5.71 -6.38 -6.89
N GLU A 86 5.93 -5.09 -6.72
CA GLU A 86 7.02 -4.58 -5.89
C GLU A 86 6.86 -5.00 -4.44
N LEU A 87 5.64 -4.95 -3.92
CA LEU A 87 5.39 -5.38 -2.57
C LEU A 87 5.71 -6.86 -2.39
N ASP A 88 5.27 -7.68 -3.32
CA ASP A 88 5.56 -9.11 -3.29
C ASP A 88 7.06 -9.39 -3.31
N ALA A 89 7.80 -8.65 -4.12
CA ALA A 89 9.25 -8.79 -4.20
C ALA A 89 9.94 -8.42 -2.88
N ILE A 90 9.43 -7.40 -2.20
CA ILE A 90 10.00 -6.93 -0.93
C ILE A 90 9.71 -7.92 0.20
N ASN A 91 8.57 -8.59 0.14
CA ASN A 91 8.14 -9.51 1.20
C ASN A 91 8.74 -10.91 1.09
N ARG A 92 9.59 -11.13 0.12
CA ARG A 92 10.30 -12.42 -0.03
C ARG A 92 11.62 -12.42 0.78
#